data_88936126315419bceb7fd3a5653da235
#
_entry.id   88936126315419bceb7fd3a5653da235
#
_cell.length_a   1.000
_cell.length_b   1.000
_cell.length_c   1.000
_cell.angle_alpha   90.00
_cell.angle_beta   90.00
_cell.angle_gamma   90.00
#
_symmetry.space_group_name_H-M   'P 1'
#
loop_
_entity.id
_entity.type
_entity.pdbx_description
1 polymer ?
#
loop_
_entity_poly.entity_id
_entity_poly.type
_entity_poly.pdbx_seq_one_letter_code
_entity_poly.pdbx_strand_id
1 'polypeptide(L)'
;VPSSAGISSTVVNDTIVIPYNSPEALERVLKSREVACFIVEPVMENIGICLSDEGYLQQVREITQRYGTLLIFDEVKTGITASWGGATGAVGVTPDLVALAKSIGGGLPLGAFGGKQELMDLITEGKVVHLGTYNGNPLCMAAAKAVLSEVCTPATTDLTIARNTLLVNAVSEIINDASLPAHVVKFGAKGCVTWAEKQIRNYRDYKATDFDLAFAQWIHGINRGVLLPPGLDEQWLISVMHTDADALHYADVFDAFVQELTA
;
A
#
# COMPACT_ATOMS: atom_id res chain seq x y z
N VAL A 1 21.22 -2.62 6.80
CA VAL A 1 21.88 -1.34 6.48
C VAL A 1 20.76 -0.31 6.27
N PRO A 2 20.80 0.86 6.94
CA PRO A 2 19.81 1.91 6.74
C PRO A 2 19.87 2.44 5.31
N SER A 3 18.72 2.80 4.76
CA SER A 3 18.60 3.37 3.40
C SER A 3 19.06 4.83 3.31
N SER A 4 19.24 5.49 4.46
CA SER A 4 19.66 6.89 4.53
C SER A 4 20.86 7.08 5.47
N ALA A 5 21.78 7.96 5.08
CA ALA A 5 22.85 8.41 5.96
C ALA A 5 22.28 9.29 7.09
N GLY A 6 23.04 9.36 8.21
CA GLY A 6 22.69 10.22 9.34
C GLY A 6 21.76 9.59 10.39
N ILE A 7 21.29 8.36 10.19
CA ILE A 7 20.53 7.63 11.21
C ILE A 7 21.51 7.12 12.27
N SER A 8 21.23 7.38 13.56
CA SER A 8 22.11 6.94 14.64
C SER A 8 22.16 5.41 14.74
N SER A 9 23.32 4.88 15.15
CA SER A 9 23.50 3.43 15.32
C SER A 9 22.55 2.84 16.36
N THR A 10 22.16 3.59 17.39
CA THR A 10 21.18 3.17 18.39
C THR A 10 19.85 2.85 17.74
N VAL A 11 19.30 3.76 16.93
CA VAL A 11 18.04 3.55 16.21
C VAL A 11 18.12 2.36 15.25
N VAL A 12 19.25 2.22 14.55
CA VAL A 12 19.48 1.09 13.64
C VAL A 12 19.49 -0.24 14.40
N ASN A 13 20.15 -0.28 15.56
CA ASN A 13 20.27 -1.49 16.37
C ASN A 13 18.92 -1.90 17.03
N ASP A 14 18.07 -0.92 17.32
CA ASP A 14 16.74 -1.15 17.89
C ASP A 14 15.70 -1.57 16.83
N THR A 15 16.12 -1.63 15.55
CA THR A 15 15.25 -1.99 14.43
C THR A 15 15.66 -3.32 13.81
N ILE A 16 14.77 -4.32 13.89
CA ILE A 16 14.98 -5.64 13.28
C ILE A 16 14.14 -5.75 12.02
N VAL A 17 14.78 -5.95 10.87
CA VAL A 17 14.09 -6.13 9.59
C VAL A 17 13.99 -7.63 9.29
N ILE A 18 12.79 -8.08 8.96
CA ILE A 18 12.51 -9.46 8.57
C ILE A 18 11.90 -9.51 7.16
N PRO A 19 12.00 -10.62 6.43
CA PRO A 19 11.33 -10.79 5.15
C PRO A 19 9.80 -10.74 5.31
N TYR A 20 9.13 -10.10 4.35
CA TYR A 20 7.67 -10.19 4.23
C TYR A 20 7.26 -11.63 3.84
N ASN A 21 6.03 -12.03 4.14
CA ASN A 21 5.52 -13.39 3.91
C ASN A 21 6.36 -14.49 4.60
N SER A 22 6.98 -14.19 5.75
CA SER A 22 7.77 -15.15 6.53
C SER A 22 7.38 -15.13 8.01
N PRO A 23 6.29 -15.83 8.39
CA PRO A 23 5.85 -15.92 9.78
C PRO A 23 6.90 -16.60 10.67
N GLU A 24 7.70 -17.54 10.12
CA GLU A 24 8.79 -18.20 10.85
C GLU A 24 9.91 -17.22 11.22
N ALA A 25 10.20 -16.26 10.35
CA ALA A 25 11.19 -15.21 10.66
C ALA A 25 10.67 -14.31 11.77
N LEU A 26 9.38 -13.92 11.73
CA LEU A 26 8.72 -13.16 12.78
C LEU A 26 8.79 -13.92 14.12
N GLU A 27 8.32 -15.16 14.14
CA GLU A 27 8.31 -15.94 15.36
C GLU A 27 9.70 -16.12 15.97
N ARG A 28 10.72 -16.35 15.14
CA ARG A 28 12.11 -16.49 15.59
C ARG A 28 12.60 -15.25 16.34
N VAL A 29 12.23 -14.07 15.86
CA VAL A 29 12.60 -12.79 16.49
C VAL A 29 11.79 -12.55 17.76
N LEU A 30 10.48 -12.79 17.74
CA LEU A 30 9.60 -12.52 18.88
C LEU A 30 9.77 -13.48 20.06
N LYS A 31 10.42 -14.62 19.87
CA LYS A 31 10.73 -15.56 20.97
C LYS A 31 11.51 -14.95 22.12
N SER A 32 12.31 -13.91 21.86
CA SER A 32 13.04 -13.18 22.89
C SER A 32 12.12 -12.42 23.86
N ARG A 33 10.90 -12.05 23.43
CA ARG A 33 9.96 -11.15 24.14
C ARG A 33 10.51 -9.74 24.42
N GLU A 34 11.52 -9.33 23.66
CA GLU A 34 12.17 -8.01 23.79
C GLU A 34 11.68 -7.01 22.72
N VAL A 35 10.81 -7.46 21.82
CA VAL A 35 10.29 -6.61 20.72
C VAL A 35 8.99 -5.95 21.15
N ALA A 36 8.99 -4.63 21.22
CA ALA A 36 7.85 -3.83 21.64
C ALA A 36 6.70 -3.89 20.62
N CYS A 37 7.02 -3.73 19.33
CA CYS A 37 6.01 -3.73 18.27
C CYS A 37 6.55 -4.30 16.96
N PHE A 38 5.63 -4.82 16.15
CA PHE A 38 5.87 -5.20 14.75
C PHE A 38 5.01 -4.33 13.86
N ILE A 39 5.65 -3.50 13.03
CA ILE A 39 4.97 -2.67 12.03
C ILE A 39 5.08 -3.32 10.65
N VAL A 40 3.95 -3.37 9.93
CA VAL A 40 3.89 -3.97 8.60
C VAL A 40 2.79 -3.31 7.77
N GLU A 41 3.04 -3.11 6.47
CA GLU A 41 1.97 -2.84 5.52
C GLU A 41 1.18 -4.16 5.32
N PRO A 42 -0.17 -4.17 5.43
CA PRO A 42 -0.97 -5.38 5.14
C PRO A 42 -0.79 -5.90 3.71
N VAL A 43 -0.54 -4.99 2.79
CA VAL A 43 -0.05 -5.23 1.43
C VAL A 43 1.06 -4.22 1.20
N MET A 44 2.24 -4.68 0.83
CA MET A 44 3.36 -3.77 0.58
C MET A 44 3.15 -3.05 -0.76
N GLU A 45 3.07 -1.73 -0.70
CA GLU A 45 2.76 -0.89 -1.87
C GLU A 45 3.88 0.12 -2.20
N ASN A 46 5.11 -0.15 -1.77
CA ASN A 46 6.30 0.62 -2.13
C ASN A 46 7.33 -0.21 -2.93
N ILE A 47 6.89 -1.37 -3.41
CA ILE A 47 7.64 -2.29 -4.27
C ILE A 47 6.71 -2.89 -5.34
N GLY A 48 5.96 -2.04 -6.03
CA GLY A 48 4.77 -2.45 -6.75
C GLY A 48 3.65 -2.81 -5.78
N ILE A 49 2.87 -3.85 -6.07
CA ILE A 49 1.89 -4.42 -5.14
C ILE A 49 2.34 -5.83 -4.77
N CYS A 50 2.85 -5.98 -3.55
CA CYS A 50 3.23 -7.27 -3.00
C CYS A 50 2.15 -7.73 -2.01
N LEU A 51 1.34 -8.68 -2.45
CA LEU A 51 0.25 -9.23 -1.64
C LEU A 51 0.80 -10.09 -0.49
N SER A 52 0.07 -10.10 0.63
CA SER A 52 0.29 -11.10 1.66
C SER A 52 -0.12 -12.49 1.15
N ASP A 53 0.67 -13.50 1.48
CA ASP A 53 0.28 -14.89 1.24
C ASP A 53 -0.97 -15.23 2.05
N GLU A 54 -1.75 -16.21 1.58
CA GLU A 54 -2.93 -16.66 2.28
C GLU A 54 -2.59 -17.09 3.72
N GLY A 55 -3.31 -16.53 4.68
CA GLY A 55 -3.11 -16.82 6.11
C GLY A 55 -1.90 -16.15 6.75
N TYR A 56 -1.05 -15.43 6.02
CA TYR A 56 0.14 -14.79 6.58
C TYR A 56 -0.21 -13.78 7.68
N LEU A 57 -1.13 -12.85 7.41
CA LEU A 57 -1.48 -11.81 8.39
C LEU A 57 -2.21 -12.38 9.61
N GLN A 58 -2.98 -13.44 9.46
CA GLN A 58 -3.58 -14.18 10.57
C GLN A 58 -2.49 -14.77 11.47
N GLN A 59 -1.50 -15.42 10.89
CA GLN A 59 -0.35 -15.94 11.62
C GLN A 59 0.46 -14.83 12.29
N VAL A 60 0.64 -13.70 11.62
CA VAL A 60 1.28 -12.50 12.21
C VAL A 60 0.52 -12.06 13.47
N ARG A 61 -0.83 -11.97 13.40
CA ARG A 61 -1.66 -11.60 14.55
C ARG A 61 -1.49 -12.60 15.72
N GLU A 62 -1.55 -13.88 15.43
CA GLU A 62 -1.40 -14.94 16.44
C GLU A 62 -0.01 -14.92 17.10
N ILE A 63 1.04 -14.77 16.29
CA ILE A 63 2.42 -14.75 16.78
C ILE A 63 2.64 -13.49 17.64
N THR A 64 2.23 -12.32 17.19
CA THR A 64 2.39 -11.09 17.97
C THR A 64 1.65 -11.15 19.29
N GLN A 65 0.42 -11.67 19.32
CA GLN A 65 -0.35 -11.88 20.56
C GLN A 65 0.36 -12.88 21.50
N ARG A 66 0.84 -13.99 20.98
CA ARG A 66 1.53 -15.05 21.75
C ARG A 66 2.76 -14.52 22.50
N TYR A 67 3.49 -13.62 21.87
CA TYR A 67 4.73 -13.09 22.44
C TYR A 67 4.58 -11.73 23.13
N GLY A 68 3.38 -11.14 23.12
CA GLY A 68 3.10 -9.87 23.77
C GLY A 68 3.65 -8.65 23.03
N THR A 69 3.85 -8.77 21.72
CA THR A 69 4.32 -7.70 20.82
C THR A 69 3.11 -6.99 20.22
N LEU A 70 3.10 -5.66 20.17
CA LEU A 70 2.03 -4.91 19.51
C LEU A 70 2.11 -5.05 17.99
N LEU A 71 0.97 -5.28 17.34
CA LEU A 71 0.85 -5.28 15.89
C LEU A 71 0.40 -3.91 15.41
N ILE A 72 1.18 -3.29 14.53
CA ILE A 72 0.86 -2.02 13.89
C ILE A 72 0.68 -2.26 12.40
N PHE A 73 -0.50 -1.90 11.86
CA PHE A 73 -0.67 -1.85 10.41
C PHE A 73 -0.33 -0.45 9.90
N ASP A 74 0.62 -0.41 8.97
CA ASP A 74 0.84 0.78 8.16
C ASP A 74 -0.15 0.76 7.00
N GLU A 75 -1.25 1.49 7.18
CA GLU A 75 -2.27 1.69 6.16
C GLU A 75 -2.17 3.07 5.48
N VAL A 76 -1.00 3.65 5.49
CA VAL A 76 -0.76 4.95 4.84
C VAL A 76 -1.06 4.89 3.34
N LYS A 77 -0.80 3.77 2.68
CA LYS A 77 -1.17 3.54 1.26
C LYS A 77 -2.49 2.78 1.09
N THR A 78 -2.79 1.82 1.95
CA THR A 78 -3.95 0.91 1.79
C THR A 78 -5.26 1.45 2.39
N GLY A 79 -5.20 2.32 3.36
CA GLY A 79 -6.28 2.81 4.19
C GLY A 79 -7.68 2.81 3.53
N ILE A 80 -8.09 3.94 2.96
CA ILE A 80 -9.42 4.04 2.31
C ILE A 80 -9.45 3.57 0.85
N THR A 81 -8.33 3.07 0.32
CA THR A 81 -8.22 2.63 -1.09
C THR A 81 -8.36 1.12 -1.26
N ALA A 82 -8.10 0.35 -0.23
CA ALA A 82 -8.20 -1.11 -0.26
C ALA A 82 -9.66 -1.60 -0.19
N SER A 83 -10.40 -1.06 0.74
CA SER A 83 -11.84 -1.28 0.95
C SER A 83 -12.39 -0.12 1.77
N TRP A 84 -13.71 -0.08 1.99
CA TRP A 84 -14.31 0.92 2.88
C TRP A 84 -13.79 0.81 4.32
N GLY A 85 -13.42 -0.38 4.77
CA GLY A 85 -12.77 -0.64 6.08
C GLY A 85 -11.25 -0.65 6.04
N GLY A 86 -10.62 -0.10 4.97
CA GLY A 86 -9.18 -0.19 4.75
C GLY A 86 -8.70 -1.61 4.45
N ALA A 87 -7.39 -1.82 4.51
CA ALA A 87 -6.84 -3.16 4.39
C ALA A 87 -7.21 -4.04 5.60
N THR A 88 -7.32 -3.47 6.80
CA THR A 88 -7.84 -4.17 7.99
C THR A 88 -9.17 -4.86 7.70
N GLY A 89 -10.12 -4.13 7.08
CA GLY A 89 -11.41 -4.70 6.67
C GLY A 89 -11.28 -5.74 5.56
N ALA A 90 -10.42 -5.50 4.57
CA ALA A 90 -10.23 -6.39 3.44
C ALA A 90 -9.59 -7.73 3.82
N VAL A 91 -8.61 -7.72 4.74
CA VAL A 91 -7.88 -8.92 5.16
C VAL A 91 -8.48 -9.61 6.39
N GLY A 92 -9.40 -8.95 7.08
CA GLY A 92 -10.08 -9.50 8.27
C GLY A 92 -9.19 -9.68 9.49
N VAL A 93 -8.10 -8.91 9.60
CA VAL A 93 -7.15 -8.95 10.72
C VAL A 93 -7.09 -7.58 11.38
N THR A 94 -7.41 -7.51 12.66
CA THR A 94 -7.38 -6.25 13.43
C THR A 94 -6.02 -6.08 14.13
N PRO A 95 -5.26 -5.02 13.83
CA PRO A 95 -4.03 -4.70 14.54
C PRO A 95 -4.30 -4.07 15.92
N ASP A 96 -3.26 -3.85 16.70
CA ASP A 96 -3.35 -3.08 17.94
C ASP A 96 -3.36 -1.57 17.66
N LEU A 97 -2.62 -1.14 16.66
CA LEU A 97 -2.56 0.24 16.16
C LEU A 97 -2.59 0.27 14.64
N VAL A 98 -3.12 1.35 14.07
CA VAL A 98 -3.11 1.63 12.62
C VAL A 98 -2.58 3.04 12.36
N ALA A 99 -1.77 3.18 11.33
CA ALA A 99 -1.32 4.47 10.81
C ALA A 99 -2.00 4.75 9.46
N LEU A 100 -2.52 5.96 9.29
CA LEU A 100 -3.25 6.42 8.11
C LEU A 100 -2.70 7.76 7.64
N ALA A 101 -2.70 8.02 6.34
CA ALA A 101 -2.34 9.31 5.77
C ALA A 101 -2.87 9.44 4.32
N LYS A 102 -2.22 10.28 3.52
CA LYS A 102 -2.47 10.43 2.07
C LYS A 102 -3.95 10.74 1.77
N SER A 103 -4.67 9.80 1.22
CA SER A 103 -6.05 9.98 0.72
C SER A 103 -7.04 10.49 1.79
N ILE A 104 -6.80 10.19 3.09
CA ILE A 104 -7.68 10.66 4.17
C ILE A 104 -7.71 12.17 4.32
N GLY A 105 -6.68 12.87 3.85
CA GLY A 105 -6.58 14.34 3.89
C GLY A 105 -7.25 15.06 2.73
N GLY A 106 -7.77 14.34 1.72
CA GLY A 106 -8.41 14.97 0.55
C GLY A 106 -7.48 15.92 -0.23
N GLY A 107 -6.19 15.61 -0.30
CA GLY A 107 -5.16 16.44 -0.91
C GLY A 107 -4.45 17.40 0.05
N LEU A 108 -4.92 17.53 1.29
CA LEU A 108 -4.24 18.30 2.34
C LEU A 108 -3.31 17.40 3.18
N PRO A 109 -2.22 17.95 3.73
CA PRO A 109 -1.25 17.19 4.51
C PRO A 109 -1.85 16.76 5.86
N LEU A 110 -2.24 15.51 5.96
CA LEU A 110 -2.81 14.89 7.13
C LEU A 110 -2.24 13.49 7.35
N GLY A 111 -1.86 13.19 8.59
CA GLY A 111 -1.62 11.85 9.09
C GLY A 111 -2.49 11.61 10.32
N ALA A 112 -2.87 10.38 10.53
CA ALA A 112 -3.62 9.94 11.69
C ALA A 112 -3.11 8.57 12.15
N PHE A 113 -3.28 8.30 13.43
CA PHE A 113 -3.11 6.96 13.97
C PHE A 113 -4.19 6.71 15.01
N GLY A 114 -4.49 5.46 15.23
CA GLY A 114 -5.49 5.03 16.19
C GLY A 114 -5.32 3.57 16.53
N GLY A 115 -6.11 3.06 17.45
CA GLY A 115 -6.06 1.67 17.84
C GLY A 115 -6.79 1.40 19.15
N LYS A 116 -6.30 0.40 19.89
CA LYS A 116 -6.89 0.00 21.16
C LYS A 116 -6.98 1.16 22.15
N GLN A 117 -8.10 1.27 22.82
CA GLN A 117 -8.39 2.34 23.79
C GLN A 117 -7.28 2.47 24.84
N GLU A 118 -6.82 1.36 25.39
CA GLU A 118 -5.77 1.33 26.42
C GLU A 118 -4.43 1.93 25.96
N LEU A 119 -4.14 1.87 24.65
CA LEU A 119 -2.95 2.49 24.07
C LEU A 119 -3.17 3.98 23.80
N MET A 120 -4.35 4.35 23.34
CA MET A 120 -4.72 5.74 23.08
C MET A 120 -4.87 6.54 24.37
N ASP A 121 -5.29 5.92 25.47
CA ASP A 121 -5.41 6.55 26.78
C ASP A 121 -4.06 7.04 27.32
N LEU A 122 -2.95 6.42 26.94
CA LEU A 122 -1.60 6.90 27.30
C LEU A 122 -1.34 8.34 26.85
N ILE A 123 -1.95 8.75 25.72
CA ILE A 123 -1.85 10.13 25.21
C ILE A 123 -2.74 11.04 26.05
N THR A 124 -3.98 10.64 26.31
CA THR A 124 -4.95 11.39 27.11
C THR A 124 -4.46 11.61 28.55
N GLU A 125 -3.79 10.61 29.11
CA GLU A 125 -3.19 10.66 30.45
C GLU A 125 -1.85 11.42 30.48
N GLY A 126 -1.33 11.88 29.32
CA GLY A 126 -0.08 12.60 29.22
C GLY A 126 1.19 11.75 29.42
N LYS A 127 1.05 10.42 29.42
CA LYS A 127 2.20 9.49 29.47
C LYS A 127 2.96 9.43 28.15
N VAL A 128 2.26 9.64 27.03
CA VAL A 128 2.81 9.79 25.69
C VAL A 128 2.46 11.18 25.19
N VAL A 129 3.48 11.96 24.88
CA VAL A 129 3.29 13.34 24.38
C VAL A 129 3.04 13.29 22.87
N HIS A 130 1.89 13.80 22.45
CA HIS A 130 1.52 13.97 21.04
C HIS A 130 1.23 15.44 20.77
N LEU A 131 2.28 16.20 20.44
CA LEU A 131 2.23 17.64 20.21
C LEU A 131 2.79 17.99 18.84
N GLY A 132 2.19 18.97 18.19
CA GLY A 132 2.67 19.55 16.95
C GLY A 132 1.89 20.84 16.66
N THR A 133 2.58 21.88 16.21
CA THR A 133 1.99 23.20 15.93
C THR A 133 0.79 23.11 14.97
N TYR A 134 0.85 22.20 14.02
CA TYR A 134 -0.21 22.02 13.01
C TYR A 134 -1.13 20.84 13.27
N ASN A 135 -0.96 20.12 14.39
CA ASN A 135 -1.85 19.02 14.75
C ASN A 135 -3.28 19.54 14.95
N GLY A 136 -4.24 18.83 14.34
CA GLY A 136 -5.64 19.23 14.38
C GLY A 136 -5.94 20.54 13.63
N ASN A 137 -5.11 20.91 12.63
CA ASN A 137 -5.36 22.09 11.81
C ASN A 137 -6.81 22.09 11.28
N PRO A 138 -7.62 23.17 11.52
CA PRO A 138 -9.03 23.17 11.17
C PRO A 138 -9.32 22.92 9.69
N LEU A 139 -8.46 23.41 8.77
CA LEU A 139 -8.62 23.18 7.35
C LEU A 139 -8.45 21.71 6.99
N CYS A 140 -7.39 21.07 7.51
CA CYS A 140 -7.15 19.65 7.28
C CYS A 140 -8.26 18.79 7.91
N MET A 141 -8.75 19.17 9.09
CA MET A 141 -9.85 18.46 9.74
C MET A 141 -11.16 18.57 8.97
N ALA A 142 -11.47 19.75 8.42
CA ALA A 142 -12.65 19.96 7.57
C ALA A 142 -12.57 19.13 6.28
N ALA A 143 -11.41 19.12 5.62
CA ALA A 143 -11.20 18.32 4.42
C ALA A 143 -11.31 16.82 4.71
N ALA A 144 -10.66 16.32 5.76
CA ALA A 144 -10.75 14.91 6.17
C ALA A 144 -12.19 14.53 6.50
N LYS A 145 -12.91 15.38 7.23
CA LYS A 145 -14.32 15.15 7.54
C LYS A 145 -15.14 15.00 6.25
N ALA A 146 -15.00 15.90 5.30
CA ALA A 146 -15.72 15.85 4.03
C ALA A 146 -15.37 14.56 3.24
N VAL A 147 -14.08 14.25 3.13
CA VAL A 147 -13.63 13.02 2.44
C VAL A 147 -14.22 11.77 3.09
N LEU A 148 -14.09 11.65 4.40
CA LEU A 148 -14.48 10.41 5.11
C LEU A 148 -15.99 10.26 5.28
N SER A 149 -16.77 11.37 5.30
CA SER A 149 -18.22 11.31 5.48
C SER A 149 -19.03 11.40 4.19
N GLU A 150 -18.48 12.00 3.12
CA GLU A 150 -19.24 12.32 1.92
C GLU A 150 -18.68 11.62 0.67
N VAL A 151 -17.36 11.42 0.60
CA VAL A 151 -16.70 10.83 -0.57
C VAL A 151 -16.43 9.34 -0.37
N CYS A 152 -15.84 8.96 0.76
CA CYS A 152 -15.51 7.56 1.06
C CYS A 152 -16.72 6.83 1.64
N THR A 153 -17.60 6.38 0.77
CA THR A 153 -18.78 5.57 1.12
C THR A 153 -18.59 4.14 0.63
N PRO A 154 -19.34 3.15 1.13
CA PRO A 154 -19.32 1.80 0.57
C PRO A 154 -19.57 1.81 -0.95
N ALA A 155 -20.55 2.58 -1.42
CA ALA A 155 -20.89 2.64 -2.84
C ALA A 155 -19.76 3.22 -3.71
N THR A 156 -19.10 4.29 -3.27
CA THR A 156 -17.97 4.88 -4.01
C THR A 156 -16.75 3.98 -3.98
N THR A 157 -16.53 3.25 -2.89
CA THR A 157 -15.47 2.25 -2.79
C THR A 157 -15.71 1.10 -3.77
N ASP A 158 -16.91 0.55 -3.80
CA ASP A 158 -17.28 -0.52 -4.75
C ASP A 158 -17.13 -0.05 -6.21
N LEU A 159 -17.54 1.19 -6.51
CA LEU A 159 -17.39 1.77 -7.84
C LEU A 159 -15.90 1.88 -8.26
N THR A 160 -15.03 2.37 -7.39
CA THR A 160 -13.60 2.50 -7.71
C THR A 160 -12.93 1.14 -7.88
N ILE A 161 -13.29 0.15 -7.08
CA ILE A 161 -12.80 -1.22 -7.20
C ILE A 161 -13.30 -1.87 -8.49
N ALA A 162 -14.55 -1.65 -8.88
CA ALA A 162 -15.10 -2.18 -10.13
C ALA A 162 -14.37 -1.59 -11.36
N ARG A 163 -14.14 -0.27 -11.37
CA ARG A 163 -13.34 0.39 -12.43
C ARG A 163 -11.90 -0.09 -12.47
N ASN A 164 -11.29 -0.27 -11.32
CA ASN A 164 -9.95 -0.86 -11.25
C ASN A 164 -9.96 -2.28 -11.83
N THR A 165 -11.00 -3.05 -11.58
CA THR A 165 -11.13 -4.41 -12.14
C THR A 165 -11.25 -4.38 -13.66
N LEU A 166 -12.00 -3.42 -14.22
CA LEU A 166 -12.08 -3.21 -15.67
C LEU A 166 -10.71 -2.96 -16.28
N LEU A 167 -9.95 -2.03 -15.70
CA LEU A 167 -8.59 -1.71 -16.16
C LEU A 167 -7.65 -2.91 -16.05
N VAL A 168 -7.64 -3.57 -14.89
CA VAL A 168 -6.78 -4.74 -14.65
C VAL A 168 -7.05 -5.87 -15.65
N ASN A 169 -8.32 -6.12 -15.97
CA ASN A 169 -8.68 -7.14 -16.94
C ASN A 169 -8.17 -6.79 -18.35
N ALA A 170 -8.41 -5.54 -18.79
CA ALA A 170 -7.93 -5.08 -20.11
C ALA A 170 -6.42 -5.17 -20.24
N VAL A 171 -5.65 -4.70 -19.24
CA VAL A 171 -4.18 -4.77 -19.27
C VAL A 171 -3.70 -6.23 -19.18
N SER A 172 -4.38 -7.08 -18.43
CA SER A 172 -4.03 -8.50 -18.33
C SER A 172 -4.23 -9.25 -19.66
N GLU A 173 -5.29 -8.94 -20.40
CA GLU A 173 -5.53 -9.48 -21.75
C GLU A 173 -4.40 -9.10 -22.69
N ILE A 174 -4.00 -7.84 -22.74
CA ILE A 174 -2.89 -7.35 -23.59
C ILE A 174 -1.57 -8.10 -23.26
N ILE A 175 -1.25 -8.25 -21.96
CA ILE A 175 -0.05 -8.98 -21.53
C ILE A 175 -0.08 -10.44 -21.99
N ASN A 176 -1.23 -11.11 -21.82
CA ASN A 176 -1.40 -12.51 -22.18
C ASN A 176 -1.34 -12.72 -23.69
N ASP A 177 -2.02 -11.89 -24.48
CA ASP A 177 -2.06 -11.98 -25.93
C ASP A 177 -0.65 -11.78 -26.55
N ALA A 178 0.12 -10.87 -25.97
CA ALA A 178 1.49 -10.61 -26.38
C ALA A 178 2.52 -11.58 -25.74
N SER A 179 2.08 -12.48 -24.85
CA SER A 179 2.95 -13.43 -24.14
C SER A 179 4.13 -12.76 -23.42
N LEU A 180 3.90 -11.60 -22.80
CA LEU A 180 4.95 -10.84 -22.13
C LEU A 180 5.37 -11.45 -20.80
N PRO A 181 6.64 -11.32 -20.38
CA PRO A 181 7.12 -11.73 -19.06
C PRO A 181 6.71 -10.69 -17.99
N ALA A 182 5.43 -10.44 -17.90
CA ALA A 182 4.83 -9.44 -17.00
C ALA A 182 3.49 -9.94 -16.46
N HIS A 183 3.02 -9.30 -15.40
CA HIS A 183 1.68 -9.57 -14.87
C HIS A 183 1.10 -8.31 -14.22
N VAL A 184 -0.21 -8.31 -14.03
CA VAL A 184 -0.91 -7.25 -13.32
C VAL A 184 -1.26 -7.73 -11.92
N VAL A 185 -0.99 -6.88 -10.92
CA VAL A 185 -1.43 -7.11 -9.55
C VAL A 185 -2.38 -6.00 -9.14
N LYS A 186 -3.42 -6.33 -8.39
CA LYS A 186 -4.36 -5.33 -7.84
C LYS A 186 -4.62 -5.55 -6.36
N PHE A 187 -4.91 -4.44 -5.66
CA PHE A 187 -5.47 -4.45 -4.33
C PHE A 187 -6.43 -3.25 -4.15
N GLY A 188 -7.71 -3.54 -3.94
CA GLY A 188 -8.74 -2.50 -3.89
C GLY A 188 -8.83 -1.67 -5.19
N ALA A 189 -8.72 -0.37 -5.06
CA ALA A 189 -8.75 0.59 -6.18
C ALA A 189 -7.40 0.81 -6.87
N LYS A 190 -6.36 0.06 -6.49
CA LYS A 190 -5.00 0.16 -7.02
C LYS A 190 -4.62 -1.04 -7.85
N GLY A 191 -3.75 -0.80 -8.82
CA GLY A 191 -3.12 -1.85 -9.61
C GLY A 191 -1.77 -1.41 -10.14
N CYS A 192 -0.96 -2.35 -10.58
CA CYS A 192 0.30 -2.08 -11.26
C CYS A 192 0.63 -3.19 -12.25
N VAL A 193 1.37 -2.84 -13.30
CA VAL A 193 2.07 -3.80 -14.13
C VAL A 193 3.42 -4.11 -13.48
N THR A 194 3.71 -5.36 -13.31
CA THR A 194 5.00 -5.84 -12.83
C THR A 194 5.71 -6.55 -13.96
N TRP A 195 6.87 -6.03 -14.38
CA TRP A 195 7.71 -6.61 -15.43
C TRP A 195 8.60 -7.71 -14.85
N ALA A 196 7.95 -8.81 -14.49
CA ALA A 196 8.55 -10.04 -14.00
C ALA A 196 7.60 -11.21 -14.26
N GLU A 197 8.13 -12.39 -14.56
CA GLU A 197 7.31 -13.59 -14.77
C GLU A 197 6.59 -14.04 -13.49
N LYS A 198 7.24 -13.85 -12.32
CA LYS A 198 6.73 -14.31 -11.04
C LYS A 198 6.20 -13.15 -10.21
N GLN A 199 5.11 -13.40 -9.48
CA GLN A 199 4.59 -12.46 -8.52
C GLN A 199 5.64 -12.12 -7.45
N ILE A 200 5.69 -10.84 -7.10
CA ILE A 200 6.52 -10.33 -6.01
C ILE A 200 5.90 -10.80 -4.69
N ARG A 201 6.66 -11.56 -3.91
CA ARG A 201 6.29 -12.02 -2.56
C ARG A 201 7.12 -11.36 -1.46
N ASN A 202 8.23 -10.72 -1.85
CA ASN A 202 9.14 -10.04 -0.92
C ASN A 202 10.07 -9.11 -1.72
N TYR A 203 10.90 -8.34 -1.00
CA TYR A 203 11.82 -7.37 -1.61
C TYR A 203 12.87 -8.00 -2.56
N ARG A 204 13.23 -9.28 -2.39
CA ARG A 204 14.20 -9.94 -3.29
C ARG A 204 13.56 -10.20 -4.66
N ASP A 205 12.29 -10.62 -4.67
CA ASP A 205 11.55 -10.84 -5.91
C ASP A 205 11.38 -9.50 -6.66
N TYR A 206 11.05 -8.41 -5.93
CA TYR A 206 10.97 -7.07 -6.49
C TYR A 206 12.25 -6.66 -7.21
N LYS A 207 13.42 -6.99 -6.69
CA LYS A 207 14.71 -6.68 -7.33
C LYS A 207 14.95 -7.39 -8.66
N ALA A 208 14.17 -8.41 -8.98
CA ALA A 208 14.21 -9.11 -10.26
C ALA A 208 13.28 -8.49 -11.31
N THR A 209 12.54 -7.45 -10.97
CA THR A 209 11.71 -6.69 -11.92
C THR A 209 12.60 -6.02 -12.97
N ASP A 210 12.15 -6.04 -14.23
CA ASP A 210 12.78 -5.28 -15.30
C ASP A 210 12.39 -3.79 -15.18
N PHE A 211 13.26 -3.03 -14.52
CA PHE A 211 13.04 -1.60 -14.28
C PHE A 211 13.22 -0.76 -15.54
N ASP A 212 13.97 -1.22 -16.52
CA ASP A 212 14.14 -0.50 -17.78
C ASP A 212 12.84 -0.53 -18.59
N LEU A 213 12.15 -1.68 -18.63
CA LEU A 213 10.81 -1.79 -19.22
C LEU A 213 9.77 -0.99 -18.45
N ALA A 214 9.79 -1.03 -17.11
CA ALA A 214 8.89 -0.22 -16.29
C ALA A 214 9.07 1.28 -16.56
N PHE A 215 10.32 1.74 -16.70
CA PHE A 215 10.63 3.13 -17.03
C PHE A 215 10.20 3.50 -18.45
N ALA A 216 10.45 2.64 -19.43
CA ALA A 216 10.02 2.85 -20.81
C ALA A 216 8.49 2.96 -20.90
N GLN A 217 7.75 2.08 -20.23
CA GLN A 217 6.28 2.14 -20.12
C GLN A 217 5.83 3.48 -19.51
N TRP A 218 6.46 3.94 -18.44
CA TRP A 218 6.12 5.19 -17.78
C TRP A 218 6.31 6.40 -18.71
N ILE A 219 7.47 6.50 -19.40
CA ILE A 219 7.75 7.57 -20.39
C ILE A 219 6.76 7.53 -21.56
N HIS A 220 6.46 6.31 -22.07
CA HIS A 220 5.48 6.14 -23.14
C HIS A 220 4.10 6.66 -22.71
N GLY A 221 3.67 6.33 -21.48
CA GLY A 221 2.42 6.78 -20.91
C GLY A 221 2.32 8.31 -20.80
N ILE A 222 3.34 8.96 -20.23
CA ILE A 222 3.38 10.43 -20.09
C ILE A 222 3.23 11.12 -21.47
N ASN A 223 3.94 10.64 -22.48
CA ASN A 223 3.90 11.21 -23.83
C ASN A 223 2.52 11.03 -24.50
N ARG A 224 1.63 10.21 -23.94
CA ARG A 224 0.28 9.93 -24.44
C ARG A 224 -0.83 10.33 -23.47
N GLY A 225 -0.50 11.19 -22.50
CA GLY A 225 -1.48 11.79 -21.61
C GLY A 225 -1.84 10.94 -20.39
N VAL A 226 -1.11 9.86 -20.12
CA VAL A 226 -1.26 9.05 -18.90
C VAL A 226 -0.18 9.47 -17.90
N LEU A 227 -0.56 10.21 -16.88
CA LEU A 227 0.35 10.66 -15.83
C LEU A 227 0.28 9.70 -14.63
N LEU A 228 1.32 8.89 -14.46
CA LEU A 228 1.58 8.11 -13.26
C LEU A 228 2.63 8.80 -12.37
N PRO A 229 2.68 8.50 -11.07
CA PRO A 229 3.76 8.98 -10.21
C PRO A 229 5.14 8.59 -10.77
N PRO A 230 6.18 9.42 -10.55
CA PRO A 230 7.53 9.13 -11.02
C PRO A 230 8.21 8.10 -10.13
N GLY A 231 8.05 6.84 -10.45
CA GLY A 231 8.68 5.73 -9.74
C GLY A 231 8.56 4.44 -10.57
N LEU A 232 9.54 3.55 -10.40
CA LEU A 232 9.57 2.29 -11.15
C LEU A 232 8.75 1.19 -10.50
N ASP A 233 8.21 1.47 -9.34
CA ASP A 233 7.35 0.61 -8.51
C ASP A 233 5.93 1.16 -8.37
N GLU A 234 5.55 2.10 -9.26
CA GLU A 234 4.34 2.89 -9.07
C GLU A 234 3.08 2.17 -9.52
N GLN A 235 2.05 2.38 -8.71
CA GLN A 235 0.72 1.89 -8.95
C GLN A 235 -0.15 3.00 -9.55
N TRP A 236 -1.12 2.62 -10.39
CA TRP A 236 -2.26 3.50 -10.61
C TRP A 236 -3.23 3.42 -9.43
N LEU A 237 -3.97 4.49 -9.21
CA LEU A 237 -5.04 4.56 -8.22
C LEU A 237 -6.30 5.12 -8.89
N ILE A 238 -7.35 4.31 -8.94
CA ILE A 238 -8.65 4.75 -9.43
C ILE A 238 -9.36 5.53 -8.33
N SER A 239 -9.72 6.77 -8.62
CA SER A 239 -10.53 7.64 -7.75
C SER A 239 -11.97 7.69 -8.24
N VAL A 240 -12.84 8.29 -7.43
CA VAL A 240 -14.26 8.53 -7.78
C VAL A 240 -14.43 9.43 -9.01
N MET A 241 -13.41 10.23 -9.34
CA MET A 241 -13.43 11.15 -10.48
C MET A 241 -13.07 10.50 -11.80
N HIS A 242 -12.36 9.38 -11.80
CA HIS A 242 -12.08 8.64 -13.02
C HIS A 242 -13.36 8.01 -13.57
N THR A 243 -13.48 7.97 -14.88
CA THR A 243 -14.54 7.26 -15.61
C THR A 243 -14.03 5.92 -16.14
N ASP A 244 -14.92 5.10 -16.66
CA ASP A 244 -14.53 3.86 -17.36
C ASP A 244 -13.71 4.19 -18.61
N ALA A 245 -13.98 5.33 -19.27
CA ALA A 245 -13.21 5.80 -20.42
C ALA A 245 -11.78 6.16 -20.04
N ASP A 246 -11.54 6.76 -18.86
CA ASP A 246 -10.18 7.07 -18.39
C ASP A 246 -9.40 5.77 -18.12
N ALA A 247 -10.07 4.75 -17.54
CA ALA A 247 -9.45 3.45 -17.30
C ALA A 247 -9.09 2.75 -18.61
N LEU A 248 -9.99 2.76 -19.60
CA LEU A 248 -9.75 2.16 -20.91
C LEU A 248 -8.69 2.94 -21.73
N HIS A 249 -8.64 4.27 -21.59
CA HIS A 249 -7.57 5.05 -22.21
C HIS A 249 -6.18 4.62 -21.74
N TYR A 250 -6.01 4.30 -20.45
CA TYR A 250 -4.76 3.72 -19.98
C TYR A 250 -4.46 2.39 -20.67
N ALA A 251 -5.45 1.52 -20.81
CA ALA A 251 -5.28 0.22 -21.46
C ALA A 251 -4.89 0.39 -22.95
N ASP A 252 -5.51 1.33 -23.67
CA ASP A 252 -5.18 1.65 -25.06
C ASP A 252 -3.74 2.14 -25.19
N VAL A 253 -3.30 3.01 -24.27
CA VAL A 253 -1.91 3.52 -24.26
C VAL A 253 -0.92 2.41 -23.92
N PHE A 254 -1.30 1.49 -23.03
CA PHE A 254 -0.47 0.33 -22.72
C PHE A 254 -0.38 -0.66 -23.90
N ASP A 255 -1.49 -0.90 -24.60
CA ASP A 255 -1.50 -1.72 -25.81
C ASP A 255 -0.58 -1.14 -26.90
N ALA A 256 -0.65 0.17 -27.13
CA ALA A 256 0.26 0.84 -28.06
C ALA A 256 1.72 0.69 -27.66
N PHE A 257 2.06 0.72 -26.38
CA PHE A 257 3.40 0.44 -25.88
C PHE A 257 3.84 -0.99 -26.20
N VAL A 258 2.96 -1.96 -25.96
CA VAL A 258 3.24 -3.37 -26.21
C VAL A 258 3.44 -3.64 -27.70
N GLN A 259 2.64 -3.03 -28.57
CA GLN A 259 2.81 -3.13 -30.03
C GLN A 259 4.15 -2.57 -30.49
N GLU A 260 4.61 -1.43 -29.95
CA GLU A 260 5.92 -0.87 -30.26
C GLU A 260 7.08 -1.75 -29.72
N LEU A 261 6.86 -2.40 -28.55
CA LEU A 261 7.86 -3.27 -27.94
C LEU A 261 8.06 -4.58 -28.71
N THR A 262 7.02 -5.07 -29.37
CA THR A 262 7.00 -6.38 -30.04
C THR A 262 7.18 -6.31 -31.57
N ALA A 263 7.24 -5.11 -32.14
CA ALA A 263 7.46 -4.86 -33.57
C ALA A 263 8.94 -5.06 -33.94
#